data_eb69cc2c56055d420ddee776aba9a31c
#
_entry.id   eb69cc2c56055d420ddee776aba9a31c
#
_cell.length_a   1.000
_cell.length_b   1.000
_cell.length_c   1.000
_cell.angle_alpha   90.00
_cell.angle_beta   90.00
_cell.angle_gamma   90.00
#
_symmetry.space_group_name_H-M   'P 1'
#
loop_
_entity.id
_entity.type
_entity.pdbx_description
1 polymer ?
#
loop_
_entity_poly.entity_id
_entity_poly.type
_entity_poly.pdbx_seq_one_letter_code
_entity_poly.pdbx_strand_id
1 'polypeptide(L)'
;MEDSPLVKRPVGMTILLVLSLINAIFQIFSALGMWITTPVMNQMMADGTLEESMAPFLSIMQMGNDELETFWQIIENRLSINPTYYLFTALLYVGSLVGVIKMFKVQRIGFHCYSISQMLLLIVSVAYVYSKQGGAGFFNEFLTTVMFILLYHLYFKRIENDPQAHREQDI
;
A
#
# COMPACT_ATOMS: atom_id res chain seq x y z
N MET A 1 26.79 20.50 17.82
CA MET A 1 25.97 19.63 16.93
C MET A 1 26.98 18.76 16.22
N GLU A 2 27.19 17.53 16.71
CA GLU A 2 28.09 16.58 16.06
C GLU A 2 27.42 16.12 14.77
N ASP A 3 28.03 16.42 13.64
CA ASP A 3 27.65 15.89 12.35
C ASP A 3 27.88 14.37 12.36
N SER A 4 26.84 13.60 12.66
CA SER A 4 26.90 12.15 12.58
C SER A 4 27.36 11.77 11.16
N PRO A 5 28.38 10.93 11.01
CA PRO A 5 28.89 10.53 9.69
C PRO A 5 27.77 9.97 8.86
N LEU A 6 27.57 10.54 7.67
CA LEU A 6 26.51 10.13 6.73
C LEU A 6 26.86 8.74 6.19
N VAL A 7 26.29 7.70 6.80
CA VAL A 7 26.38 6.34 6.28
C VAL A 7 25.90 6.33 4.83
N LYS A 8 26.80 6.05 3.89
CA LYS A 8 26.50 6.03 2.45
C LYS A 8 25.51 4.92 2.16
N ARG A 9 24.28 5.32 1.80
CA ARG A 9 23.23 4.39 1.44
C ARG A 9 23.48 3.82 0.04
N PRO A 10 23.28 2.50 -0.18
CA PRO A 10 23.27 1.94 -1.52
C PRO A 10 22.18 2.60 -2.38
N VAL A 11 22.51 2.94 -3.63
CA VAL A 11 21.56 3.58 -4.56
C VAL A 11 20.25 2.79 -4.69
N GLY A 12 20.35 1.45 -4.76
CA GLY A 12 19.18 0.59 -4.85
C GLY A 12 18.24 0.71 -3.65
N MET A 13 18.77 0.87 -2.44
CA MET A 13 17.96 1.13 -1.24
C MET A 13 17.22 2.47 -1.35
N THR A 14 17.88 3.51 -1.83
CA THR A 14 17.26 4.82 -1.99
C THR A 14 16.10 4.77 -2.99
N ILE A 15 16.27 4.08 -4.12
CA ILE A 15 15.22 3.88 -5.12
C ILE A 15 14.02 3.16 -4.51
N LEU A 16 14.25 2.06 -3.79
CA LEU A 16 13.17 1.32 -3.11
C LEU A 16 12.43 2.18 -2.08
N LEU A 17 13.14 2.98 -1.29
CA LEU A 17 12.55 3.88 -0.30
C LEU A 17 11.68 4.95 -0.97
N VAL A 18 12.14 5.53 -2.07
CA VAL A 18 11.36 6.53 -2.83
C VAL A 18 10.09 5.90 -3.41
N LEU A 19 10.20 4.71 -4.02
CA LEU A 19 9.04 3.99 -4.54
C LEU A 19 8.03 3.64 -3.43
N SER A 20 8.53 3.14 -2.28
CA SER A 20 7.65 2.84 -1.14
C SER A 20 7.02 4.10 -0.54
N LEU A 21 7.72 5.23 -0.53
CA LEU A 21 7.19 6.53 -0.08
C LEU A 21 6.03 6.97 -0.97
N ILE A 22 6.24 6.98 -2.28
CA ILE A 22 5.21 7.36 -3.27
C ILE A 22 4.01 6.43 -3.15
N ASN A 23 4.25 5.12 -3.09
CA ASN A 23 3.18 4.14 -2.95
C ASN A 23 2.38 4.35 -1.65
N ALA A 24 3.05 4.53 -0.50
CA ALA A 24 2.38 4.73 0.77
C ALA A 24 1.49 6.00 0.76
N ILE A 25 2.00 7.10 0.22
CA ILE A 25 1.23 8.36 0.09
C ILE A 25 0.00 8.12 -0.80
N PHE A 26 0.19 7.53 -1.99
CA PHE A 26 -0.91 7.25 -2.90
C PHE A 26 -1.99 6.36 -2.27
N GLN A 27 -1.58 5.30 -1.57
CA GLN A 27 -2.49 4.37 -0.90
C GLN A 27 -3.26 5.02 0.26
N ILE A 28 -2.63 5.93 1.02
CA ILE A 28 -3.32 6.69 2.08
C ILE A 28 -4.46 7.52 1.47
N PHE A 29 -4.17 8.30 0.43
CA PHE A 29 -5.19 9.13 -0.22
C PHE A 29 -6.28 8.30 -0.88
N SER A 30 -5.91 7.22 -1.55
CA SER A 30 -6.86 6.28 -2.16
C SER A 30 -7.78 5.66 -1.12
N ALA A 31 -7.22 5.16 -0.01
CA ALA A 31 -8.00 4.53 1.05
C ALA A 31 -8.93 5.52 1.75
N LEU A 32 -8.47 6.74 2.06
CA LEU A 32 -9.31 7.78 2.63
C LEU A 32 -10.43 8.20 1.67
N GLY A 33 -10.11 8.32 0.37
CA GLY A 33 -11.10 8.58 -0.66
C GLY A 33 -12.18 7.51 -0.70
N MET A 34 -11.78 6.23 -0.73
CA MET A 34 -12.73 5.10 -0.73
C MET A 34 -13.53 5.03 0.57
N TRP A 35 -12.94 5.33 1.72
CA TRP A 35 -13.67 5.36 2.99
C TRP A 35 -14.81 6.37 2.97
N ILE A 36 -14.60 7.55 2.40
CA ILE A 36 -15.59 8.62 2.31
C ILE A 36 -16.62 8.33 1.21
N THR A 37 -16.18 7.84 0.06
CA THR A 37 -17.05 7.70 -1.13
C THR A 37 -17.86 6.42 -1.14
N THR A 38 -17.37 5.31 -0.55
CA THR A 38 -18.07 4.01 -0.58
C THR A 38 -19.50 4.09 -0.01
N PRO A 39 -19.78 4.73 1.14
CA PRO A 39 -21.16 4.84 1.65
C PRO A 39 -22.08 5.59 0.69
N VAL A 40 -21.58 6.67 0.08
CA VAL A 40 -22.36 7.47 -0.89
C VAL A 40 -22.63 6.67 -2.16
N MET A 41 -21.61 5.99 -2.69
CA MET A 41 -21.77 5.15 -3.88
C MET A 41 -22.71 3.97 -3.63
N ASN A 42 -22.67 3.36 -2.45
CA ASN A 42 -23.61 2.31 -2.07
C ASN A 42 -25.06 2.81 -2.06
N GLN A 43 -25.30 4.01 -1.58
CA GLN A 43 -26.61 4.63 -1.63
C GLN A 43 -27.05 4.91 -3.06
N MET A 44 -26.18 5.52 -3.88
CA MET A 44 -26.45 5.78 -5.29
C MET A 44 -26.71 4.47 -6.09
N MET A 45 -26.05 3.38 -5.73
CA MET A 45 -26.29 2.09 -6.35
C MET A 45 -27.66 1.51 -5.96
N ALA A 46 -28.03 1.61 -4.69
CA ALA A 46 -29.33 1.19 -4.21
C ALA A 46 -30.51 1.97 -4.83
N ASP A 47 -30.29 3.24 -5.11
CA ASP A 47 -31.28 4.14 -5.74
C ASP A 47 -31.26 4.08 -7.28
N GLY A 48 -30.33 3.34 -7.89
CA GLY A 48 -30.15 3.26 -9.35
C GLY A 48 -29.50 4.50 -10.00
N THR A 49 -29.23 5.55 -9.23
CA THR A 49 -28.68 6.82 -9.72
C THR A 49 -27.22 6.72 -10.13
N LEU A 50 -26.48 5.71 -9.62
CA LEU A 50 -25.08 5.47 -10.00
C LEU A 50 -24.97 5.08 -11.48
N GLU A 51 -25.83 4.16 -11.93
CA GLU A 51 -25.86 3.72 -13.33
C GLU A 51 -26.21 4.88 -14.27
N GLU A 52 -27.23 5.66 -13.91
CA GLU A 52 -27.64 6.84 -14.66
C GLU A 52 -26.52 7.89 -14.76
N SER A 53 -25.82 8.14 -13.65
CA SER A 53 -24.73 9.13 -13.61
C SER A 53 -23.50 8.70 -14.40
N MET A 54 -23.26 7.39 -14.53
CA MET A 54 -22.13 6.82 -15.28
C MET A 54 -22.45 6.55 -16.75
N ALA A 55 -23.70 6.55 -17.16
CA ALA A 55 -24.12 6.28 -18.54
C ALA A 55 -23.40 7.14 -19.60
N PRO A 56 -23.20 8.47 -19.40
CA PRO A 56 -22.46 9.29 -20.37
C PRO A 56 -20.99 8.85 -20.52
N PHE A 57 -20.35 8.48 -19.43
CA PHE A 57 -18.96 8.02 -19.43
C PHE A 57 -18.82 6.66 -20.13
N LEU A 58 -19.72 5.72 -19.82
CA LEU A 58 -19.74 4.38 -20.40
C LEU A 58 -20.02 4.41 -21.90
N SER A 59 -20.87 5.35 -22.36
CA SER A 59 -21.14 5.55 -23.78
C SER A 59 -19.92 6.03 -24.58
N ILE A 60 -19.04 6.82 -23.96
CA ILE A 60 -17.77 7.28 -24.57
C ILE A 60 -16.78 6.10 -24.68
N MET A 61 -16.78 5.19 -23.74
CA MET A 61 -15.88 4.03 -23.73
C MET A 61 -16.28 2.95 -24.73
N GLN A 62 -17.48 3.01 -25.33
CA GLN A 62 -18.01 2.05 -26.31
C GLN A 62 -17.89 0.58 -25.86
N MET A 63 -18.11 0.32 -24.57
CA MET A 63 -18.01 -1.02 -23.98
C MET A 63 -19.09 -1.93 -24.55
N GLY A 64 -18.70 -3.18 -24.88
CA GLY A 64 -19.65 -4.23 -25.21
C GLY A 64 -20.47 -4.67 -24.00
N ASN A 65 -21.59 -5.38 -24.21
CA ASN A 65 -22.47 -5.81 -23.13
C ASN A 65 -21.73 -6.66 -22.07
N ASP A 66 -20.85 -7.57 -22.50
CA ASP A 66 -20.07 -8.44 -21.61
C ASP A 66 -19.04 -7.66 -20.78
N GLU A 67 -18.45 -6.62 -21.39
CA GLU A 67 -17.50 -5.73 -20.71
C GLU A 67 -18.22 -4.85 -19.68
N LEU A 68 -19.42 -4.38 -20.03
CA LEU A 68 -20.27 -3.59 -19.13
C LEU A 68 -20.72 -4.40 -17.92
N GLU A 69 -21.12 -5.65 -18.10
CA GLU A 69 -21.48 -6.54 -17.01
C GLU A 69 -20.28 -6.80 -16.09
N THR A 70 -19.11 -7.08 -16.67
CA THR A 70 -17.87 -7.26 -15.91
C THR A 70 -17.50 -6.00 -15.12
N PHE A 71 -17.66 -4.83 -15.72
CA PHE A 71 -17.42 -3.55 -15.05
C PHE A 71 -18.32 -3.35 -13.83
N TRP A 72 -19.63 -3.62 -13.96
CA TRP A 72 -20.56 -3.52 -12.83
C TRP A 72 -20.26 -4.53 -11.74
N GLN A 73 -19.91 -5.76 -12.07
CA GLN A 73 -19.48 -6.76 -11.09
C GLN A 73 -18.25 -6.32 -10.31
N ILE A 74 -17.28 -5.66 -10.97
CA ILE A 74 -16.09 -5.10 -10.30
C ILE A 74 -16.50 -4.00 -9.32
N ILE A 75 -17.41 -3.11 -9.72
CA ILE A 75 -17.90 -2.02 -8.86
C ILE A 75 -18.64 -2.60 -7.66
N GLU A 76 -19.59 -3.51 -7.87
CA GLU A 76 -20.33 -4.17 -6.78
C GLU A 76 -19.40 -4.84 -5.79
N ASN A 77 -18.42 -5.60 -6.28
CA ASN A 77 -17.42 -6.26 -5.45
C ASN A 77 -16.62 -5.26 -4.63
N ARG A 78 -16.28 -4.11 -5.19
CA ARG A 78 -15.58 -3.04 -4.46
C ARG A 78 -16.45 -2.37 -3.42
N LEU A 79 -17.70 -2.10 -3.74
CA LEU A 79 -18.66 -1.46 -2.85
C LEU A 79 -19.15 -2.40 -1.74
N SER A 80 -19.10 -3.72 -1.94
CA SER A 80 -19.44 -4.72 -0.92
C SER A 80 -18.42 -4.79 0.23
N ILE A 81 -17.23 -4.19 0.06
CA ILE A 81 -16.21 -4.12 1.10
C ILE A 81 -16.66 -3.13 2.18
N ASN A 82 -16.62 -3.57 3.45
CA ASN A 82 -16.96 -2.70 4.55
C ASN A 82 -16.06 -1.45 4.56
N PRO A 83 -16.61 -0.23 4.61
CA PRO A 83 -15.80 1.02 4.60
C PRO A 83 -14.74 1.07 5.71
N THR A 84 -14.95 0.40 6.84
CA THR A 84 -13.97 0.28 7.93
C THR A 84 -12.63 -0.32 7.46
N TYR A 85 -12.66 -1.21 6.45
CA TYR A 85 -11.45 -1.73 5.82
C TYR A 85 -10.53 -0.63 5.29
N TYR A 86 -11.10 0.33 4.60
CA TYR A 86 -10.34 1.44 4.02
C TYR A 86 -9.71 2.33 5.09
N LEU A 87 -10.39 2.54 6.22
CA LEU A 87 -9.85 3.29 7.35
C LEU A 87 -8.64 2.56 7.97
N PHE A 88 -8.76 1.25 8.24
CA PHE A 88 -7.63 0.45 8.72
C PHE A 88 -6.46 0.45 7.75
N THR A 89 -6.74 0.31 6.45
CA THR A 89 -5.74 0.37 5.39
C THR A 89 -4.99 1.70 5.40
N ALA A 90 -5.70 2.83 5.49
CA ALA A 90 -5.08 4.16 5.58
C ALA A 90 -4.15 4.27 6.81
N LEU A 91 -4.61 3.84 7.99
CA LEU A 91 -3.81 3.88 9.23
C LEU A 91 -2.54 3.02 9.13
N LEU A 92 -2.64 1.84 8.54
CA LEU A 92 -1.49 0.95 8.36
C LEU A 92 -0.49 1.49 7.33
N TYR A 93 -0.97 2.17 6.28
CA TYR A 93 -0.07 2.87 5.34
C TYR A 93 0.59 4.09 5.97
N VAL A 94 -0.04 4.79 6.93
CA VAL A 94 0.63 5.82 7.74
C VAL A 94 1.76 5.19 8.56
N GLY A 95 1.54 4.03 9.19
CA GLY A 95 2.59 3.27 9.89
C GLY A 95 3.75 2.88 8.95
N SER A 96 3.42 2.40 7.75
CA SER A 96 4.39 2.09 6.70
C SER A 96 5.19 3.32 6.27
N LEU A 97 4.53 4.47 6.08
CA LEU A 97 5.15 5.76 5.75
C LEU A 97 6.16 6.20 6.82
N VAL A 98 5.78 6.13 8.09
CA VAL A 98 6.69 6.41 9.22
C VAL A 98 7.88 5.47 9.20
N GLY A 99 7.67 4.18 8.91
CA GLY A 99 8.72 3.19 8.73
C GLY A 99 9.71 3.60 7.65
N VAL A 100 9.21 3.97 6.46
CA VAL A 100 10.03 4.42 5.32
C VAL A 100 10.84 5.67 5.67
N ILE A 101 10.21 6.68 6.32
CA ILE A 101 10.92 7.91 6.73
C ILE A 101 12.07 7.59 7.71
N LYS A 102 11.85 6.67 8.67
CA LYS A 102 12.92 6.24 9.59
C LYS A 102 14.00 5.44 8.87
N MET A 103 13.65 4.64 7.86
CA MET A 103 14.63 3.96 7.02
C MET A 103 15.46 4.94 6.18
N PHE A 104 14.90 6.08 5.77
CA PHE A 104 15.70 7.17 5.17
C PHE A 104 16.77 7.72 6.13
N LYS A 105 16.55 7.62 7.43
CA LYS A 105 17.55 7.97 8.47
C LYS A 105 18.44 6.80 8.88
N VAL A 106 18.40 5.68 8.13
CA VAL A 106 19.13 4.43 8.42
C VAL A 106 18.81 3.85 9.81
N GLN A 107 17.64 4.14 10.36
CA GLN A 107 17.21 3.62 11.65
C GLN A 107 16.57 2.24 11.49
N ARG A 108 17.09 1.22 12.17
CA ARG A 108 16.56 -0.18 12.14
C ARG A 108 15.08 -0.26 12.54
N ILE A 109 14.65 0.57 13.48
CA ILE A 109 13.25 0.60 13.92
C ILE A 109 12.30 0.94 12.76
N GLY A 110 12.78 1.67 11.73
CA GLY A 110 12.02 1.95 10.52
C GLY A 110 11.66 0.67 9.75
N PHE A 111 12.60 -0.25 9.62
CA PHE A 111 12.36 -1.54 8.99
C PHE A 111 11.31 -2.37 9.74
N HIS A 112 11.38 -2.42 11.08
CA HIS A 112 10.40 -3.14 11.87
C HIS A 112 9.00 -2.50 11.75
N CYS A 113 8.89 -1.17 11.83
CA CYS A 113 7.62 -0.47 11.64
C CYS A 113 7.02 -0.75 10.25
N TYR A 114 7.83 -0.69 9.21
CA TYR A 114 7.41 -0.99 7.85
C TYR A 114 6.92 -2.43 7.72
N SER A 115 7.73 -3.40 8.15
CA SER A 115 7.41 -4.83 8.03
C SER A 115 6.14 -5.21 8.79
N ILE A 116 5.98 -4.71 10.02
CA ILE A 116 4.78 -4.96 10.83
C ILE A 116 3.54 -4.37 10.13
N SER A 117 3.63 -3.13 9.63
CA SER A 117 2.51 -2.48 8.91
C SER A 117 2.12 -3.28 7.66
N GLN A 118 3.10 -3.75 6.88
CA GLN A 118 2.84 -4.55 5.68
C GLN A 118 2.23 -5.92 5.99
N MET A 119 2.68 -6.59 7.04
CA MET A 119 2.09 -7.86 7.48
C MET A 119 0.66 -7.67 7.99
N LEU A 120 0.39 -6.60 8.75
CA LEU A 120 -0.96 -6.28 9.20
C LEU A 120 -1.88 -5.92 8.02
N LEU A 121 -1.38 -5.23 6.98
CA LEU A 121 -2.14 -4.99 5.76
C LEU A 121 -2.60 -6.29 5.12
N LEU A 122 -1.72 -7.29 4.98
CA LEU A 122 -2.09 -8.61 4.45
C LEU A 122 -3.19 -9.28 5.29
N ILE A 123 -3.09 -9.22 6.62
CA ILE A 123 -4.10 -9.80 7.52
C ILE A 123 -5.46 -9.10 7.32
N VAL A 124 -5.46 -7.78 7.26
CA VAL A 124 -6.67 -6.99 7.05
C VAL A 124 -7.26 -7.26 5.66
N SER A 125 -6.43 -7.35 4.61
CA SER A 125 -6.87 -7.74 3.26
C SER A 125 -7.53 -9.12 3.25
N VAL A 126 -6.93 -10.10 3.92
CA VAL A 126 -7.53 -11.46 4.05
C VAL A 126 -8.89 -11.40 4.75
N ALA A 127 -8.98 -10.69 5.85
CA ALA A 127 -10.19 -10.64 6.66
C ALA A 127 -11.38 -9.95 5.96
N TYR A 128 -11.13 -8.89 5.20
CA TYR A 128 -12.19 -8.04 4.64
C TYR A 128 -12.43 -8.24 3.14
N VAL A 129 -11.39 -8.57 2.39
CA VAL A 129 -11.45 -8.64 0.92
C VAL A 129 -11.48 -10.10 0.47
N TYR A 130 -10.42 -10.86 0.74
CA TYR A 130 -10.26 -12.21 0.19
C TYR A 130 -11.21 -13.26 0.80
N SER A 131 -11.68 -13.03 2.01
CA SER A 131 -12.72 -13.87 2.61
C SER A 131 -14.05 -13.82 1.84
N LYS A 132 -14.31 -12.76 1.07
CA LYS A 132 -15.55 -12.55 0.30
C LYS A 132 -15.37 -12.70 -1.21
N GLN A 133 -14.24 -12.26 -1.75
CA GLN A 133 -14.01 -12.14 -3.19
C GLN A 133 -13.14 -13.28 -3.78
N GLY A 134 -12.72 -14.24 -2.94
CA GLY A 134 -11.80 -15.30 -3.36
C GLY A 134 -10.34 -14.86 -3.38
N GLY A 135 -9.43 -15.84 -3.36
CA GLY A 135 -8.01 -15.63 -3.09
C GLY A 135 -7.12 -15.26 -4.29
N ALA A 136 -7.67 -15.04 -5.49
CA ALA A 136 -6.83 -14.88 -6.70
C ALA A 136 -5.84 -13.72 -6.64
N GLY A 137 -6.21 -12.59 -6.01
CA GLY A 137 -5.31 -11.43 -5.83
C GLY A 137 -4.35 -11.55 -4.65
N PHE A 138 -4.66 -12.39 -3.67
CA PHE A 138 -3.90 -12.54 -2.43
C PHE A 138 -2.45 -12.97 -2.68
N PHE A 139 -2.26 -13.95 -3.55
CA PHE A 139 -0.92 -14.49 -3.83
C PHE A 139 0.03 -13.41 -4.38
N ASN A 140 -0.47 -12.55 -5.25
CA ASN A 140 0.31 -11.45 -5.82
C ASN A 140 0.66 -10.39 -4.78
N GLU A 141 -0.30 -10.00 -3.94
CA GLU A 141 -0.10 -9.05 -2.83
C GLU A 141 0.90 -9.62 -1.80
N PHE A 142 0.73 -10.88 -1.42
CA PHE A 142 1.64 -11.58 -0.52
C PHE A 142 3.07 -11.63 -1.07
N LEU A 143 3.24 -12.08 -2.33
CA LEU A 143 4.54 -12.19 -2.97
C LEU A 143 5.25 -10.82 -3.04
N THR A 144 4.53 -9.79 -3.44
CA THR A 144 5.06 -8.42 -3.51
C THR A 144 5.50 -7.92 -2.13
N THR A 145 4.67 -8.10 -1.11
CA THR A 145 4.99 -7.71 0.27
C THR A 145 6.23 -8.42 0.80
N VAL A 146 6.29 -9.75 0.65
CA VAL A 146 7.45 -10.55 1.07
C VAL A 146 8.71 -10.13 0.34
N MET A 147 8.62 -9.90 -0.97
CA MET A 147 9.75 -9.44 -1.78
C MET A 147 10.32 -8.10 -1.26
N PHE A 148 9.48 -7.11 -0.99
CA PHE A 148 9.94 -5.83 -0.46
C PHE A 148 10.57 -5.96 0.93
N ILE A 149 9.97 -6.74 1.84
CA ILE A 149 10.54 -6.99 3.18
C ILE A 149 11.91 -7.65 3.06
N LEU A 150 12.07 -8.66 2.20
CA LEU A 150 13.35 -9.34 1.97
C LEU A 150 14.41 -8.40 1.38
N LEU A 151 14.04 -7.58 0.39
CA LEU A 151 14.96 -6.61 -0.19
C LEU A 151 15.46 -5.60 0.85
N TYR A 152 14.57 -5.06 1.68
CA TYR A 152 14.97 -4.16 2.77
C TYR A 152 15.86 -4.86 3.80
N HIS A 153 15.53 -6.09 4.16
CA HIS A 153 16.36 -6.88 5.08
C HIS A 153 17.79 -7.07 4.54
N LEU A 154 17.92 -7.44 3.27
CA LEU A 154 19.23 -7.62 2.62
C LEU A 154 20.04 -6.31 2.57
N TYR A 155 19.39 -5.17 2.30
CA TYR A 155 20.07 -3.88 2.30
C TYR A 155 20.53 -3.46 3.70
N PHE A 156 19.70 -3.66 4.73
CA PHE A 156 20.10 -3.37 6.11
C PHE A 156 21.26 -4.26 6.57
N LYS A 157 21.21 -5.56 6.27
CA LYS A 157 22.29 -6.49 6.56
C LYS A 157 23.59 -6.11 5.86
N ARG A 158 23.52 -5.61 4.61
CA ARG A 158 24.69 -5.14 3.87
C ARG A 158 25.31 -3.90 4.52
N ILE A 159 24.51 -2.93 4.96
CA ILE A 159 24.99 -1.74 5.67
C ILE A 159 25.67 -2.12 6.98
N GLU A 160 25.09 -3.08 7.72
CA GLU A 160 25.64 -3.56 8.99
C GLU A 160 27.00 -4.25 8.84
N ASN A 161 27.18 -4.98 7.73
CA ASN A 161 28.41 -5.74 7.45
C ASN A 161 29.47 -4.88 6.74
N ASP A 162 29.24 -3.59 6.51
CA ASP A 162 30.22 -2.71 5.86
C ASP A 162 31.30 -2.30 6.87
N PRO A 163 32.57 -2.75 6.68
CA PRO A 163 33.66 -2.43 7.63
C PRO A 163 33.97 -0.93 7.74
N GLN A 164 33.57 -0.14 6.75
CA GLN A 164 33.80 1.31 6.76
C GLN A 164 32.80 2.05 7.68
N ALA A 165 31.59 1.50 7.84
CA ALA A 165 30.60 2.05 8.74
C ALA A 165 31.00 1.94 10.23
N HIS A 166 31.86 0.97 10.58
CA HIS A 166 32.35 0.75 11.94
C HIS A 166 33.59 1.58 12.28
N ARG A 167 34.44 1.95 11.30
CA ARG A 167 35.68 2.72 11.56
C ARG A 167 35.41 4.18 11.92
N GLU A 168 34.27 4.73 11.54
CA GLU A 168 33.91 6.13 11.83
C GLU A 168 33.21 6.29 13.20
N GLN A 169 32.90 5.20 13.90
CA GLN A 169 32.32 5.22 15.25
C GLN A 169 33.39 5.16 16.36
N ASP A 170 34.65 4.85 16.02
CA ASP A 170 35.76 4.67 16.97
C ASP A 170 36.71 5.90 16.99
N ILE A 171 36.36 7.00 16.35
CA ILE A 171 37.11 8.27 16.37
C ILE A 171 36.24 9.34 17.05
#